data_1238c2e997a9bc19d3ef8a879a12ba24
#
_entry.id   1238c2e997a9bc19d3ef8a879a12ba24
#
_cell.length_a   1.000
_cell.length_b   1.000
_cell.length_c   1.000
_cell.angle_alpha   90.00
_cell.angle_beta   90.00
_cell.angle_gamma   90.00
#
_symmetry.space_group_name_H-M   'P 1'
#
loop_
_entity.id
_entity.type
_entity.pdbx_description
1 polymer ?
#
loop_
_entity_poly.entity_id
_entity_poly.type
_entity_poly.pdbx_seq_one_letter_code
_entity_poly.pdbx_strand_id
1 'polypeptide(L)'
;SLQKFQAEVDGPLKGGTAGVKLLQSSASGATQKASCEAVEMQAHHWQLVPVHQVHGSDELSVNTDEIAEMAGMGFVSLGAAVAHKLGVSEGDGVVLASGGTEVSLEVRILQRVAKNCIGFGLGYAETLYLRAGSLATLAVDAQWQRSQPQLIASDKATPDPIVAEGGSAHV
;
A
#
# COMPACT_ATOMS: atom_id res chain seq x y z
N SER A 1 -35.45 0.53 12.82
CA SER A 1 -35.55 1.31 14.05
C SER A 1 -34.44 0.88 15.03
N LEU A 2 -34.06 1.77 15.95
CA LEU A 2 -33.06 1.48 16.99
C LEU A 2 -33.44 0.24 17.82
N GLN A 3 -34.70 0.06 18.11
CA GLN A 3 -35.20 -1.10 18.85
C GLN A 3 -34.98 -2.42 18.11
N LYS A 4 -35.12 -2.43 16.78
CA LYS A 4 -34.87 -3.63 15.98
C LYS A 4 -33.36 -3.98 16.00
N PHE A 5 -32.51 -2.98 15.89
CA PHE A 5 -31.07 -3.16 16.01
C PHE A 5 -30.64 -3.65 17.39
N GLN A 6 -31.25 -3.09 18.45
CA GLN A 6 -30.96 -3.52 19.83
C GLN A 6 -31.40 -4.97 20.09
N ALA A 7 -32.50 -5.42 19.47
CA ALA A 7 -32.94 -6.81 19.57
C ALA A 7 -32.02 -7.79 18.83
N GLU A 8 -31.39 -7.35 17.76
CA GLU A 8 -30.44 -8.15 16.99
C GLU A 8 -29.05 -8.28 17.70
N VAL A 9 -28.71 -7.33 18.59
CA VAL A 9 -27.43 -7.32 19.32
C VAL A 9 -27.57 -7.69 20.81
N ASP A 10 -28.58 -8.52 21.13
CA ASP A 10 -28.83 -9.06 22.49
C ASP A 10 -29.10 -8.04 23.60
N GLY A 11 -29.72 -6.91 23.27
CA GLY A 11 -30.26 -6.04 24.31
C GLY A 11 -29.98 -4.55 24.17
N PRO A 12 -30.54 -3.73 25.06
CA PRO A 12 -30.36 -2.29 25.02
C PRO A 12 -28.92 -1.88 25.37
N LEU A 13 -28.32 -1.11 24.48
CA LEU A 13 -27.05 -0.44 24.78
C LEU A 13 -27.31 0.60 25.88
N LYS A 14 -26.87 0.31 27.10
CA LYS A 14 -26.94 1.25 28.21
C LYS A 14 -25.76 2.22 28.12
N GLY A 15 -26.03 3.51 28.24
CA GLY A 15 -24.99 4.52 28.33
C GLY A 15 -24.00 4.18 29.45
N GLY A 16 -22.70 4.22 29.15
CA GLY A 16 -21.63 3.88 30.07
C GLY A 16 -21.12 2.43 29.99
N THR A 17 -21.71 1.55 29.21
CA THR A 17 -21.13 0.25 28.89
C THR A 17 -20.03 0.39 27.84
N ALA A 18 -18.91 -0.27 28.07
CA ALA A 18 -17.73 -0.25 27.19
C ALA A 18 -17.95 -0.94 25.82
N GLY A 19 -19.19 -1.05 25.35
CA GLY A 19 -19.59 -1.69 24.11
C GLY A 19 -20.08 -3.13 24.30
N VAL A 20 -20.81 -3.61 23.31
CA VAL A 20 -21.26 -5.01 23.26
C VAL A 20 -20.16 -5.83 22.61
N LYS A 21 -19.63 -6.83 23.29
CA LYS A 21 -18.77 -7.82 22.66
C LYS A 21 -19.61 -8.67 21.72
N LEU A 22 -19.50 -8.42 20.42
CA LEU A 22 -20.18 -9.19 19.38
C LEU A 22 -19.70 -10.65 19.32
N LEU A 23 -18.53 -10.91 19.85
CA LEU A 23 -17.96 -12.25 19.98
C LEU A 23 -17.80 -12.53 21.50
N GLN A 24 -18.78 -13.16 22.10
CA GLN A 24 -18.55 -13.85 23.37
C GLN A 24 -17.74 -15.12 23.05
N SER A 25 -16.43 -15.06 23.26
CA SER A 25 -15.70 -16.30 23.34
C SER A 25 -16.13 -17.00 24.64
N SER A 26 -17.12 -17.84 24.58
CA SER A 26 -17.40 -18.85 25.62
C SER A 26 -16.31 -19.91 25.69
N ALA A 27 -15.16 -19.59 25.13
CA ALA A 27 -14.06 -20.50 25.08
C ALA A 27 -13.22 -20.38 26.34
N SER A 28 -13.51 -21.24 27.32
CA SER A 28 -12.44 -21.96 27.96
C SER A 28 -11.75 -22.88 26.92
N GLY A 29 -11.44 -22.35 25.78
CA GLY A 29 -10.74 -23.03 24.71
C GLY A 29 -9.26 -22.91 24.97
N ALA A 30 -8.57 -24.04 24.96
CA ALA A 30 -7.14 -24.09 24.88
C ALA A 30 -6.66 -23.05 23.86
N THR A 31 -5.81 -22.14 24.30
CA THR A 31 -5.12 -21.20 23.42
C THR A 31 -4.40 -22.05 22.38
N GLN A 32 -4.93 -22.14 21.18
CA GLN A 32 -4.19 -22.75 20.08
C GLN A 32 -2.95 -21.89 19.88
N LYS A 33 -1.82 -22.37 20.40
CA LYS A 33 -0.53 -21.83 20.00
C LYS A 33 -0.42 -22.09 18.50
N ALA A 34 -0.56 -21.06 17.70
CA ALA A 34 -0.13 -21.14 16.31
C ALA A 34 1.37 -21.50 16.35
N SER A 35 1.71 -22.70 15.98
CA SER A 35 3.10 -23.06 15.73
C SER A 35 3.47 -22.40 14.43
N CYS A 36 4.19 -21.28 14.49
CA CYS A 36 4.88 -20.75 13.33
C CYS A 36 6.08 -21.67 13.09
N GLU A 37 5.99 -22.55 12.10
CA GLU A 37 7.17 -23.18 11.57
C GLU A 37 8.05 -22.09 10.95
N ALA A 38 9.33 -22.12 11.30
CA ALA A 38 10.28 -21.19 10.69
C ALA A 38 10.35 -21.49 9.19
N VAL A 39 10.09 -20.49 8.36
CA VAL A 39 10.24 -20.63 6.92
C VAL A 39 11.73 -20.82 6.62
N GLU A 40 12.11 -22.00 6.10
CA GLU A 40 13.47 -22.23 5.64
C GLU A 40 13.75 -21.35 4.41
N MET A 41 14.63 -20.38 4.60
CA MET A 41 15.03 -19.47 3.54
C MET A 41 16.00 -20.15 2.59
N GLN A 42 15.56 -20.39 1.37
CA GLN A 42 16.43 -20.87 0.29
C GLN A 42 17.29 -19.73 -0.24
N ALA A 43 18.46 -20.08 -0.79
CA ALA A 43 19.33 -19.09 -1.44
C ALA A 43 18.56 -18.38 -2.58
N HIS A 44 18.72 -17.07 -2.68
CA HIS A 44 18.03 -16.21 -3.66
C HIS A 44 16.50 -16.12 -3.53
N HIS A 45 15.95 -16.51 -2.40
CA HIS A 45 14.56 -16.26 -2.05
C HIS A 45 14.46 -15.19 -0.96
N TRP A 46 13.46 -14.37 -1.06
CA TRP A 46 13.12 -13.31 -0.09
C TRP A 46 11.68 -13.42 0.34
N GLN A 47 11.44 -13.11 1.57
CA GLN A 47 10.07 -13.05 2.09
C GLN A 47 9.42 -11.72 1.73
N LEU A 48 8.21 -11.76 1.19
CA LEU A 48 7.43 -10.59 0.82
C LEU A 48 6.80 -9.92 2.05
N VAL A 49 7.03 -8.63 2.19
CA VAL A 49 6.44 -7.80 3.25
C VAL A 49 5.67 -6.64 2.61
N PRO A 50 4.39 -6.45 2.94
CA PRO A 50 3.63 -5.33 2.41
C PRO A 50 4.14 -4.00 2.98
N VAL A 51 4.25 -3.00 2.12
CA VAL A 51 4.61 -1.63 2.48
C VAL A 51 3.40 -0.74 2.26
N HIS A 52 2.92 -0.15 3.34
CA HIS A 52 1.83 0.81 3.29
C HIS A 52 2.38 2.20 2.97
N GLN A 53 1.71 2.88 2.08
CA GLN A 53 1.97 4.30 1.78
C GLN A 53 0.83 5.16 2.31
N VAL A 54 1.09 6.44 2.47
CA VAL A 54 0.06 7.40 2.89
C VAL A 54 -1.04 7.51 1.84
N HIS A 55 -0.65 7.40 0.57
CA HIS A 55 -1.58 7.43 -0.56
C HIS A 55 -1.44 6.12 -1.35
N GLY A 56 -2.56 5.57 -1.80
CA GLY A 56 -2.56 4.41 -2.70
C GLY A 56 -2.46 3.03 -2.05
N SER A 57 -2.41 2.93 -0.71
CA SER A 57 -2.45 1.63 -0.03
C SER A 57 -3.86 1.07 0.16
N ASP A 58 -4.87 1.81 -0.27
CA ASP A 58 -6.28 1.43 -0.21
C ASP A 58 -6.85 1.46 -1.62
N GLU A 59 -7.46 0.35 -2.02
CA GLU A 59 -8.04 0.16 -3.35
C GLU A 59 -9.14 1.19 -3.69
N LEU A 60 -9.82 1.72 -2.68
CA LEU A 60 -10.86 2.73 -2.88
C LEU A 60 -10.27 4.12 -3.12
N SER A 61 -9.19 4.46 -2.45
CA SER A 61 -8.58 5.78 -2.55
C SER A 61 -7.91 6.03 -3.90
N VAL A 62 -7.37 4.98 -4.54
CA VAL A 62 -6.73 5.10 -5.87
C VAL A 62 -7.73 5.31 -7.02
N ASN A 63 -9.03 5.21 -6.75
CA ASN A 63 -10.06 5.48 -7.77
C ASN A 63 -10.31 6.99 -8.00
N THR A 64 -9.67 7.87 -7.25
CA THR A 64 -9.67 9.31 -7.51
C THR A 64 -8.39 9.70 -8.25
N ASP A 65 -8.52 10.45 -9.32
CA ASP A 65 -7.39 10.79 -10.22
C ASP A 65 -6.25 11.47 -9.45
N GLU A 66 -6.55 12.38 -8.54
CA GLU A 66 -5.57 13.09 -7.73
C GLU A 66 -4.78 12.17 -6.80
N ILE A 67 -5.43 11.16 -6.23
CA ILE A 67 -4.75 10.16 -5.38
C ILE A 67 -3.95 9.18 -6.23
N ALA A 68 -4.48 8.76 -7.37
CA ALA A 68 -3.78 7.88 -8.30
C ALA A 68 -2.46 8.51 -8.80
N GLU A 69 -2.48 9.81 -9.14
CA GLU A 69 -1.27 10.54 -9.52
C GLU A 69 -0.23 10.59 -8.38
N MET A 70 -0.68 10.76 -7.13
CA MET A 70 0.21 10.79 -5.95
C MET A 70 0.73 9.41 -5.56
N ALA A 71 -0.04 8.36 -5.79
CA ALA A 71 0.33 6.99 -5.48
C ALA A 71 1.45 6.48 -6.40
N GLY A 72 1.40 6.85 -7.68
CA GLY A 72 2.34 6.38 -8.69
C GLY A 72 2.12 4.91 -9.08
N MET A 73 3.19 4.24 -9.49
CA MET A 73 3.17 2.84 -9.92
C MET A 73 3.55 1.88 -8.79
N GLY A 74 3.18 0.61 -8.95
CA GLY A 74 3.60 -0.46 -8.07
C GLY A 74 5.14 -0.56 -7.98
N PHE A 75 5.64 -0.83 -6.79
CA PHE A 75 7.07 -0.84 -6.51
C PHE A 75 7.49 -2.00 -5.63
N VAL A 76 8.78 -2.32 -5.68
CA VAL A 76 9.45 -3.21 -4.76
C VAL A 76 10.48 -2.42 -3.94
N SER A 77 10.51 -2.65 -2.63
CA SER A 77 11.47 -2.01 -1.73
C SER A 77 12.58 -2.97 -1.37
N LEU A 78 13.80 -2.58 -1.67
CA LEU A 78 15.00 -3.35 -1.41
C LEU A 78 15.87 -2.68 -0.34
N GLY A 79 16.51 -3.48 0.49
CA GLY A 79 17.61 -3.00 1.32
C GLY A 79 18.86 -2.71 0.47
N ALA A 80 19.64 -1.71 0.82
CA ALA A 80 20.83 -1.30 0.07
C ALA A 80 21.79 -2.46 -0.27
N ALA A 81 21.96 -3.41 0.63
CA ALA A 81 22.82 -4.58 0.41
C ALA A 81 22.27 -5.52 -0.67
N VAL A 82 20.95 -5.67 -0.77
CA VAL A 82 20.29 -6.50 -1.79
C VAL A 82 20.37 -5.80 -3.14
N ALA A 83 20.08 -4.49 -3.18
CA ALA A 83 20.18 -3.68 -4.39
C ALA A 83 21.61 -3.72 -4.97
N HIS A 84 22.64 -3.53 -4.14
CA HIS A 84 24.03 -3.62 -4.53
C HIS A 84 24.39 -5.02 -5.07
N LYS A 85 23.91 -6.09 -4.44
CA LYS A 85 24.16 -7.47 -4.88
C LYS A 85 23.51 -7.76 -6.24
N LEU A 86 22.35 -7.18 -6.52
CA LEU A 86 21.64 -7.31 -7.79
C LEU A 86 22.17 -6.34 -8.87
N GLY A 87 22.96 -5.33 -8.47
CA GLY A 87 23.47 -4.30 -9.38
C GLY A 87 22.38 -3.31 -9.84
N VAL A 88 21.35 -3.09 -9.01
CA VAL A 88 20.24 -2.19 -9.31
C VAL A 88 20.28 -0.94 -8.44
N SER A 89 19.77 0.15 -8.99
CA SER A 89 19.67 1.47 -8.35
C SER A 89 18.20 1.86 -8.16
N GLU A 90 17.97 2.93 -7.42
CA GLU A 90 16.65 3.55 -7.26
C GLU A 90 16.01 3.87 -8.62
N GLY A 91 14.79 3.43 -8.84
CA GLY A 91 14.03 3.64 -10.08
C GLY A 91 14.37 2.67 -11.22
N ASP A 92 15.29 1.72 -11.04
CA ASP A 92 15.49 0.63 -11.99
C ASP A 92 14.34 -0.38 -11.89
N GLY A 93 14.19 -1.24 -12.89
CA GLY A 93 13.18 -2.30 -12.90
C GLY A 93 13.71 -3.64 -12.46
N VAL A 94 12.88 -4.37 -11.74
CA VAL A 94 13.11 -5.79 -11.44
C VAL A 94 11.86 -6.61 -11.72
N VAL A 95 12.07 -7.82 -12.18
CA VAL A 95 11.03 -8.84 -12.28
C VAL A 95 10.97 -9.57 -10.95
N LEU A 96 9.83 -9.50 -10.29
CA LEU A 96 9.53 -10.23 -9.08
C LEU A 96 8.67 -11.45 -9.44
N ALA A 97 9.12 -12.64 -9.07
CA ALA A 97 8.39 -13.88 -9.28
C ALA A 97 7.97 -14.49 -7.94
N SER A 98 6.67 -14.72 -7.75
CA SER A 98 6.10 -15.33 -6.56
C SER A 98 4.83 -16.10 -6.89
N GLY A 99 4.70 -17.33 -6.39
CA GLY A 99 3.48 -18.13 -6.54
C GLY A 99 3.10 -18.46 -7.99
N GLY A 100 4.05 -18.46 -8.91
CA GLY A 100 3.82 -18.68 -10.35
C GLY A 100 3.41 -17.42 -11.14
N THR A 101 3.42 -16.26 -10.50
CA THR A 101 3.16 -14.97 -11.14
C THR A 101 4.47 -14.18 -11.19
N GLU A 102 4.71 -13.53 -12.32
CA GLU A 102 5.84 -12.62 -12.52
C GLU A 102 5.31 -11.21 -12.79
N VAL A 103 5.94 -10.22 -12.19
CA VAL A 103 5.59 -8.81 -12.35
C VAL A 103 6.84 -7.95 -12.37
N SER A 104 6.90 -7.00 -13.31
CA SER A 104 7.96 -5.99 -13.37
C SER A 104 7.58 -4.80 -12.49
N LEU A 105 8.46 -4.43 -11.57
CA LEU A 105 8.22 -3.39 -10.58
C LEU A 105 9.42 -2.45 -10.49
N GLU A 106 9.13 -1.20 -10.17
CA GLU A 106 10.14 -0.18 -9.87
C GLU A 106 10.86 -0.48 -8.55
N VAL A 107 12.17 -0.32 -8.52
CA VAL A 107 12.99 -0.46 -7.32
C VAL A 107 12.98 0.81 -6.49
N ARG A 108 12.64 0.68 -5.21
CA ARG A 108 12.87 1.72 -4.18
C ARG A 108 13.85 1.20 -3.13
N ILE A 109 14.83 2.01 -2.78
CA ILE A 109 15.85 1.60 -1.82
C ILE A 109 15.49 2.14 -0.45
N LEU A 110 15.20 1.24 0.51
CA LEU A 110 14.89 1.59 1.88
C LEU A 110 16.01 1.15 2.83
N GLN A 111 16.40 2.03 3.77
CA GLN A 111 17.45 1.75 4.73
C GLN A 111 17.09 0.67 5.76
N ARG A 112 15.81 0.43 6.02
CA ARG A 112 15.31 -0.44 7.09
C ARG A 112 14.53 -1.65 6.56
N VAL A 113 15.07 -2.35 5.59
CA VAL A 113 14.53 -3.63 5.14
C VAL A 113 15.34 -4.76 5.76
N ALA A 114 14.69 -5.76 6.34
CA ALA A 114 15.38 -6.91 6.90
C ALA A 114 16.12 -7.70 5.80
N LYS A 115 17.25 -8.32 6.14
CA LYS A 115 18.16 -8.95 5.17
C LYS A 115 17.52 -9.98 4.24
N ASN A 116 16.50 -10.69 4.73
CA ASN A 116 15.83 -11.76 3.98
C ASN A 116 14.42 -11.35 3.52
N CYS A 117 14.12 -10.06 3.56
CA CYS A 117 12.83 -9.53 3.18
C CYS A 117 12.97 -8.56 2.02
N ILE A 118 11.92 -8.46 1.24
CA ILE A 118 11.69 -7.39 0.27
C ILE A 118 10.31 -6.82 0.51
N GLY A 119 10.19 -5.51 0.43
CA GLY A 119 8.92 -4.83 0.52
C GLY A 119 8.22 -4.79 -0.84
N PHE A 120 6.91 -4.78 -0.86
CA PHE A 120 6.13 -4.45 -2.05
C PHE A 120 5.03 -3.46 -1.70
N GLY A 121 4.76 -2.53 -2.60
CA GLY A 121 3.68 -1.54 -2.41
C GLY A 121 2.33 -2.24 -2.36
N LEU A 122 1.55 -2.02 -1.30
CA LEU A 122 0.20 -2.56 -1.16
C LEU A 122 -0.80 -1.65 -1.85
N GLY A 123 -1.84 -2.22 -2.48
CA GLY A 123 -2.95 -1.48 -3.09
C GLY A 123 -2.76 -1.11 -4.56
N TYR A 124 -1.65 -1.45 -5.17
CA TYR A 124 -1.40 -1.20 -6.59
C TYR A 124 -1.89 -2.37 -7.46
N ALA A 125 -2.37 -2.07 -8.65
CA ALA A 125 -2.87 -3.09 -9.59
C ALA A 125 -1.82 -4.17 -9.89
N GLU A 126 -0.56 -3.78 -10.02
CA GLU A 126 0.56 -4.67 -10.32
C GLU A 126 0.89 -5.61 -9.15
N THR A 127 0.55 -5.23 -7.93
CA THR A 127 0.91 -5.98 -6.72
C THR A 127 -0.25 -6.70 -6.04
N LEU A 128 -1.47 -6.63 -6.58
CA LEU A 128 -2.68 -7.25 -6.00
C LEU A 128 -2.54 -8.78 -5.82
N TYR A 129 -1.75 -9.43 -6.64
CA TYR A 129 -1.53 -10.88 -6.58
C TYR A 129 -0.47 -11.29 -5.58
N LEU A 130 0.30 -10.35 -5.07
CA LEU A 130 1.37 -10.63 -4.11
C LEU A 130 0.79 -10.84 -2.72
N ARG A 131 1.29 -11.86 -2.04
CA ARG A 131 0.83 -12.20 -0.70
C ARG A 131 1.93 -11.95 0.33
N ALA A 132 1.58 -11.26 1.40
CA ALA A 132 2.47 -11.09 2.55
C ALA A 132 2.94 -12.44 3.09
N GLY A 133 4.22 -12.55 3.37
CA GLY A 133 4.84 -13.77 3.91
C GLY A 133 5.21 -14.83 2.89
N SER A 134 4.78 -14.71 1.61
CA SER A 134 5.21 -15.65 0.57
C SER A 134 6.67 -15.42 0.17
N LEU A 135 7.29 -16.44 -0.42
CA LEU A 135 8.63 -16.34 -0.96
C LEU A 135 8.60 -15.83 -2.40
N ALA A 136 9.57 -15.02 -2.74
CA ALA A 136 9.75 -14.48 -4.08
C ALA A 136 11.22 -14.54 -4.50
N THR A 137 11.43 -14.56 -5.81
CA THR A 137 12.74 -14.37 -6.44
C THR A 137 12.76 -13.05 -7.20
N LEU A 138 13.94 -12.47 -7.38
CA LEU A 138 14.15 -11.23 -8.13
C LEU A 138 15.13 -11.46 -9.26
N ALA A 139 14.82 -10.87 -10.42
CA ALA A 139 15.72 -10.74 -11.54
C ALA A 139 15.73 -9.28 -12.03
N VAL A 140 16.84 -8.83 -12.60
CA VAL A 140 16.92 -7.49 -13.18
C VAL A 140 16.07 -7.45 -14.45
N ASP A 141 15.22 -6.45 -14.60
CA ASP A 141 14.46 -6.24 -15.81
C ASP A 141 15.28 -5.39 -16.79
N ALA A 142 15.91 -6.04 -17.76
CA ALA A 142 16.73 -5.38 -18.79
C ALA A 142 15.90 -4.53 -19.77
N GLN A 143 14.58 -4.71 -19.80
CA GLN A 143 13.68 -3.97 -20.70
C GLN A 143 12.99 -2.81 -19.98
N TRP A 144 13.22 -2.67 -18.69
CA TRP A 144 12.60 -1.62 -17.89
C TRP A 144 12.97 -0.24 -18.38
N GLN A 145 11.97 0.55 -18.70
CA GLN A 145 12.16 1.96 -19.00
C GLN A 145 11.76 2.77 -17.77
N ARG A 146 12.74 3.44 -17.17
CA ARG A 146 12.48 4.32 -16.04
C ARG A 146 11.43 5.36 -16.44
N SER A 147 10.29 5.34 -15.77
CA SER A 147 9.28 6.39 -15.91
C SER A 147 9.93 7.71 -15.52
N GLN A 148 10.13 8.60 -16.47
CA GLN A 148 10.51 9.97 -16.13
C GLN A 148 9.34 10.56 -15.35
N PRO A 149 9.56 11.20 -14.19
CA PRO A 149 8.49 11.94 -13.53
C PRO A 149 7.98 12.95 -14.56
N GLN A 150 6.74 12.77 -14.99
CA GLN A 150 6.08 13.82 -15.77
C GLN A 150 6.02 15.02 -14.85
N LEU A 151 6.89 15.99 -15.11
CA LEU A 151 6.72 17.34 -14.60
C LEU A 151 5.36 17.78 -15.16
N ILE A 152 4.34 17.69 -14.30
CA ILE A 152 3.05 18.30 -14.60
C ILE A 152 3.39 19.79 -14.80
N ALA A 153 3.44 20.23 -16.06
CA ALA A 153 3.46 21.63 -16.35
C ALA A 153 2.18 22.16 -15.71
N SER A 154 2.32 22.76 -14.54
CA SER A 154 1.23 23.48 -13.93
C SER A 154 0.91 24.60 -14.95
N ASP A 155 -0.11 24.35 -15.76
CA ASP A 155 -0.78 25.42 -16.45
C ASP A 155 -1.23 26.38 -15.35
N LYS A 156 -0.37 27.37 -15.10
CA LYS A 156 -0.74 28.52 -14.32
C LYS A 156 -1.88 29.18 -15.09
N ALA A 157 -3.10 28.75 -14.76
CA ALA A 157 -4.26 29.53 -15.08
C ALA A 157 -3.98 30.92 -14.47
N THR A 158 -3.66 31.84 -15.32
CA THR A 158 -3.53 33.26 -14.96
C THR A 158 -4.87 33.62 -14.34
N PRO A 159 -4.95 34.05 -13.07
CA PRO A 159 -6.23 34.42 -12.51
C PRO A 159 -6.75 35.61 -13.35
N ASP A 160 -7.97 35.48 -13.83
CA ASP A 160 -8.64 36.53 -14.53
C ASP A 160 -8.58 37.82 -13.68
N PRO A 161 -8.27 38.97 -14.27
CA PRO A 161 -8.25 40.21 -13.54
C PRO A 161 -9.64 40.49 -12.98
N ILE A 162 -9.72 40.60 -11.64
CA ILE A 162 -10.93 40.99 -10.93
C ILE A 162 -11.35 42.36 -11.48
N VAL A 163 -12.40 42.37 -12.29
CA VAL A 163 -13.04 43.61 -12.74
C VAL A 163 -13.71 44.21 -11.53
N ALA A 164 -13.12 45.25 -10.97
CA ALA A 164 -13.73 46.05 -9.94
C ALA A 164 -14.93 46.77 -10.56
N GLU A 165 -16.13 46.27 -10.32
CA GLU A 165 -17.35 47.02 -10.63
C GLU A 165 -17.39 48.28 -9.77
N GLY A 166 -17.29 49.43 -10.45
CA GLY A 166 -17.33 50.74 -9.85
C GLY A 166 -18.69 51.01 -9.21
N GLY A 167 -18.65 51.19 -7.88
CA GLY A 167 -19.82 51.66 -7.15
C GLY A 167 -20.24 53.07 -7.62
N SER A 168 -21.42 53.15 -8.22
CA SER A 168 -22.09 54.43 -8.52
C SER A 168 -22.61 55.06 -7.22
N ALA A 169 -22.01 56.17 -6.85
CA ALA A 169 -22.53 57.02 -5.78
C ALA A 169 -23.79 57.77 -6.30
N HIS A 170 -24.92 57.53 -5.63
CA HIS A 170 -26.07 58.42 -5.74
C HIS A 170 -25.98 59.51 -4.69
N VAL A 171 -25.97 60.72 -5.19
CA VAL A 171 -26.25 62.00 -4.44
C VAL A 171 -27.75 62.12 -4.24
#